data_386af515ce514a77d58f01340dc68701
#
_entry.id   386af515ce514a77d58f01340dc68701
#
_cell.length_a   1.000
_cell.length_b   1.000
_cell.length_c   1.000
_cell.angle_alpha   90.00
_cell.angle_beta   90.00
_cell.angle_gamma   90.00
#
_symmetry.space_group_name_H-M   'P 1'
#
loop_
_entity.id
_entity.type
_entity.pdbx_description
1 polymer ?
#
loop_
_entity_poly.entity_id
_entity_poly.type
_entity_poly.pdbx_seq_one_letter_code
_entity_poly.pdbx_strand_id
1 'polypeptide(L)'
;MMKYIQRYVNTCEMRQRNKARQTKPPGLLQPLDIPKGRWTDVSMDFVVSLPVSANDNNAIMVIVDRLTKRAKFIATKTTDNTTEIADVFMKSYVKDHGVPKTIVSDRDTKFTSKLWQSIVSTLGSKHNLSSAFRPQTDGQTERTNRFIGDYLRGVVNPAQNDWDGYLHLAEIAYNRRVHSTIGMSPFEADLGYVPYMPDDVASDPEFTKLKKAAQEFLLRQETLLKVAQDCMSEAQERMKYYYDKNRLGQNFEVNDMVILDGKNLDIRHKGYAQSKKLAPRYIGPFPVLKKVSKDSYELGLSKGLKLHPVFHTSLLKPYRKDPKRRQQVNKVVLADGTEGQLVEAVIGHRKYKGQPQYKIWWLGETESDATW
;
A
#
# COMPACT_ATOMS: atom_id res chain seq x y z
N MET A 1 -16.79 40.25 14.50
CA MET A 1 -17.59 39.69 13.39
C MET A 1 -16.80 38.65 12.60
N MET A 2 -15.67 38.91 11.97
CA MET A 2 -14.87 37.95 11.17
C MET A 2 -14.52 36.67 11.91
N LYS A 3 -13.97 36.73 13.14
CA LYS A 3 -13.63 35.54 13.95
C LYS A 3 -14.83 34.66 14.24
N TYR A 4 -16.01 35.24 14.47
CA TYR A 4 -17.25 34.49 14.69
C TYR A 4 -17.70 33.77 13.43
N ILE A 5 -17.70 34.46 12.28
CA ILE A 5 -18.05 33.83 10.97
C ILE A 5 -17.07 32.71 10.64
N GLN A 6 -15.78 32.91 10.86
CA GLN A 6 -14.75 31.91 10.59
C GLN A 6 -14.92 30.67 11.49
N ARG A 7 -15.22 30.86 12.77
CA ARG A 7 -15.55 29.77 13.69
C ARG A 7 -16.79 29.02 13.22
N TYR A 8 -17.88 29.73 12.92
CA TYR A 8 -19.13 29.16 12.42
C TYR A 8 -18.92 28.30 11.17
N VAL A 9 -18.15 28.82 10.22
CA VAL A 9 -17.84 28.13 8.97
C VAL A 9 -16.95 26.90 9.20
N ASN A 10 -15.94 27.00 10.07
CA ASN A 10 -14.99 25.91 10.31
C ASN A 10 -15.58 24.75 11.10
N THR A 11 -16.60 25.02 11.93
CA THR A 11 -17.29 23.99 12.73
C THR A 11 -18.56 23.45 12.07
N CYS A 12 -18.91 23.92 10.87
CA CYS A 12 -20.07 23.43 10.13
C CYS A 12 -19.84 22.01 9.64
N GLU A 13 -20.63 21.06 10.12
CA GLU A 13 -20.51 19.62 9.81
C GLU A 13 -20.69 19.36 8.33
N MET A 14 -21.74 19.87 7.73
CA MET A 14 -22.00 19.73 6.28
C MET A 14 -20.82 20.19 5.43
N ARG A 15 -20.20 21.30 5.82
CA ARG A 15 -19.03 21.81 5.12
C ARG A 15 -17.78 20.96 5.37
N GLN A 16 -17.58 20.46 6.59
CA GLN A 16 -16.45 19.57 6.91
C GLN A 16 -16.53 18.27 6.11
N ARG A 17 -17.72 17.69 5.98
CA ARG A 17 -17.95 16.43 5.24
C ARG A 17 -17.87 16.60 3.72
N ASN A 18 -18.30 17.73 3.18
CA ASN A 18 -18.45 17.89 1.73
C ASN A 18 -17.32 18.69 1.06
N LYS A 19 -16.67 19.61 1.80
CA LYS A 19 -15.63 20.46 1.21
C LYS A 19 -14.33 19.71 1.03
N ALA A 20 -13.83 19.67 -0.21
CA ALA A 20 -12.50 19.18 -0.52
C ALA A 20 -11.42 19.90 0.29
N ARG A 21 -10.34 19.22 0.62
CA ARG A 21 -9.16 19.83 1.20
C ARG A 21 -8.50 20.73 0.15
N GLN A 22 -8.25 21.98 0.51
CA GLN A 22 -7.55 22.95 -0.34
C GLN A 22 -6.09 23.17 0.10
N THR A 23 -5.69 22.54 1.21
CA THR A 23 -4.31 22.54 1.70
C THR A 23 -3.53 21.39 1.09
N LYS A 24 -2.19 21.49 1.14
CA LYS A 24 -1.31 20.38 0.74
C LYS A 24 -1.69 19.08 1.45
N PRO A 25 -1.61 17.91 0.79
CA PRO A 25 -1.86 16.64 1.44
C PRO A 25 -0.95 16.44 2.66
N PRO A 26 -1.42 15.96 3.80
CA PRO A 26 -0.58 15.65 4.95
C PRO A 26 0.13 14.32 4.81
N GLY A 27 1.14 14.13 5.66
CA GLY A 27 1.95 12.92 5.76
C GLY A 27 3.24 13.04 4.98
N LEU A 28 4.35 13.03 5.71
CA LEU A 28 5.70 13.05 5.16
C LEU A 28 6.11 11.64 4.74
N LEU A 29 7.10 11.53 3.86
CA LEU A 29 7.63 10.25 3.45
C LEU A 29 8.40 9.59 4.61
N GLN A 30 8.08 8.33 4.89
CA GLN A 30 8.83 7.47 5.79
C GLN A 30 9.58 6.44 4.95
N PRO A 31 10.88 6.64 4.65
CA PRO A 31 11.65 5.68 3.89
C PRO A 31 11.78 4.36 4.66
N LEU A 32 11.82 3.25 3.95
CA LEU A 32 12.19 1.96 4.52
C LEU A 32 13.70 1.92 4.74
N ASP A 33 14.14 1.19 5.77
CA ASP A 33 15.55 0.96 6.03
C ASP A 33 16.28 0.41 4.79
N ILE A 34 17.51 0.87 4.57
CA ILE A 34 18.37 0.37 3.50
C ILE A 34 18.87 -1.02 3.91
N PRO A 35 18.69 -2.06 3.06
CA PRO A 35 19.17 -3.40 3.37
C PRO A 35 20.67 -3.44 3.56
N LYS A 36 21.13 -4.30 4.50
CA LYS A 36 22.56 -4.49 4.78
C LYS A 36 23.22 -5.54 3.88
N GLY A 37 22.44 -6.38 3.22
CA GLY A 37 22.94 -7.47 2.40
C GLY A 37 22.05 -7.74 1.19
N ARG A 38 22.62 -8.44 0.21
CA ARG A 38 21.91 -8.90 -0.98
C ARG A 38 20.88 -9.95 -0.59
N TRP A 39 19.70 -9.89 -1.16
CA TRP A 39 18.61 -10.85 -1.00
C TRP A 39 18.13 -11.08 0.45
N THR A 40 18.57 -10.20 1.38
CA THR A 40 18.08 -10.25 2.77
C THR A 40 16.70 -9.62 2.94
N ASP A 41 16.38 -8.67 2.09
CA ASP A 41 15.17 -7.86 2.16
C ASP A 41 14.57 -7.75 0.76
N VAL A 42 13.42 -8.36 0.54
CA VAL A 42 12.79 -8.42 -0.78
C VAL A 42 11.45 -7.71 -0.80
N SER A 43 11.06 -7.21 -1.96
CA SER A 43 9.68 -6.84 -2.25
C SER A 43 9.04 -7.87 -3.18
N MET A 44 7.76 -8.16 -2.93
CA MET A 44 6.97 -9.11 -3.72
C MET A 44 5.66 -8.47 -4.14
N ASP A 45 5.26 -8.76 -5.37
CA ASP A 45 3.99 -8.29 -5.93
C ASP A 45 3.47 -9.26 -6.99
N PHE A 46 2.19 -9.10 -7.39
CA PHE A 46 1.59 -9.84 -8.47
C PHE A 46 1.15 -8.92 -9.59
N VAL A 47 1.61 -9.18 -10.81
CA VAL A 47 1.01 -8.62 -12.02
C VAL A 47 -0.13 -9.53 -12.42
N VAL A 48 -1.35 -9.05 -12.25
CA VAL A 48 -2.60 -9.78 -12.54
C VAL A 48 -3.28 -9.22 -13.78
N SER A 49 -4.40 -9.85 -14.17
CA SER A 49 -5.20 -9.45 -15.35
C SER A 49 -4.46 -9.63 -16.68
N LEU A 50 -3.56 -10.60 -16.75
CA LEU A 50 -2.94 -11.03 -17.99
C LEU A 50 -3.85 -12.06 -18.69
N PRO A 51 -3.80 -12.13 -20.04
CA PRO A 51 -4.45 -13.20 -20.78
C PRO A 51 -3.92 -14.57 -20.35
N VAL A 52 -4.75 -15.60 -20.43
CA VAL A 52 -4.31 -16.98 -20.16
C VAL A 52 -3.28 -17.39 -21.21
N SER A 53 -2.08 -17.79 -20.77
CA SER A 53 -1.02 -18.25 -21.65
C SER A 53 -1.27 -19.70 -22.14
N ALA A 54 -0.49 -20.15 -23.12
CA ALA A 54 -0.53 -21.51 -23.60
C ALA A 54 -0.20 -22.55 -22.48
N ASN A 55 0.55 -22.13 -21.44
CA ASN A 55 0.86 -22.93 -20.27
C ASN A 55 -0.13 -22.71 -19.10
N ASP A 56 -1.32 -22.15 -19.39
CA ASP A 56 -2.38 -21.91 -18.40
C ASP A 56 -1.99 -20.92 -17.27
N ASN A 57 -1.06 -20.00 -17.53
CA ASN A 57 -0.69 -18.93 -16.61
C ASN A 57 -1.47 -17.65 -16.93
N ASN A 58 -1.84 -16.86 -15.91
CA ASN A 58 -2.53 -15.57 -16.09
C ASN A 58 -2.08 -14.48 -15.09
N ALA A 59 -0.97 -14.73 -14.40
CA ALA A 59 -0.35 -13.79 -13.49
C ALA A 59 1.18 -13.98 -13.47
N ILE A 60 1.88 -12.95 -13.01
CA ILE A 60 3.34 -12.98 -12.79
C ILE A 60 3.59 -12.65 -11.33
N MET A 61 4.31 -13.51 -10.61
CA MET A 61 4.89 -13.16 -9.32
C MET A 61 6.22 -12.47 -9.57
N VAL A 62 6.35 -11.26 -9.04
CA VAL A 62 7.54 -10.42 -9.15
C VAL A 62 8.22 -10.38 -7.79
N ILE A 63 9.51 -10.74 -7.75
CA ILE A 63 10.34 -10.67 -6.55
C ILE A 63 11.52 -9.76 -6.86
N VAL A 64 11.74 -8.72 -6.06
CA VAL A 64 12.82 -7.76 -6.27
C VAL A 64 13.66 -7.64 -5.00
N ASP A 65 14.97 -7.83 -5.11
CA ASP A 65 15.90 -7.51 -4.04
C ASP A 65 15.91 -5.99 -3.80
N ARG A 66 15.65 -5.58 -2.57
CA ARG A 66 15.55 -4.16 -2.22
C ARG A 66 16.88 -3.43 -2.28
N LEU A 67 18.01 -4.13 -2.15
CA LEU A 67 19.35 -3.52 -2.23
C LEU A 67 19.83 -3.42 -3.69
N THR A 68 20.01 -4.55 -4.35
CA THR A 68 20.60 -4.63 -5.69
C THR A 68 19.63 -4.28 -6.81
N LYS A 69 18.34 -4.23 -6.51
CA LYS A 69 17.24 -4.09 -7.49
C LYS A 69 17.12 -5.26 -8.44
N ARG A 70 17.84 -6.35 -8.22
CA ARG A 70 17.71 -7.55 -9.03
C ARG A 70 16.33 -8.15 -8.88
N ALA A 71 15.70 -8.44 -10.01
CA ALA A 71 14.33 -8.92 -10.08
C ALA A 71 14.27 -10.35 -10.62
N LYS A 72 13.26 -11.10 -10.18
CA LYS A 72 12.81 -12.39 -10.72
C LYS A 72 11.36 -12.29 -11.16
N PHE A 73 11.05 -12.84 -12.34
CA PHE A 73 9.72 -12.84 -12.93
C PHE A 73 9.24 -14.27 -13.12
N ILE A 74 8.18 -14.66 -12.43
CA ILE A 74 7.74 -16.04 -12.34
C ILE A 74 6.28 -16.13 -12.76
N ALA A 75 6.00 -16.92 -13.82
CA ALA A 75 4.62 -17.16 -14.24
C ALA A 75 3.85 -17.95 -13.18
N THR A 76 2.61 -17.53 -12.90
CA THR A 76 1.71 -18.12 -11.91
C THR A 76 0.25 -18.01 -12.40
N LYS A 77 -0.68 -18.54 -11.60
CA LYS A 77 -2.11 -18.42 -11.84
C LYS A 77 -2.77 -17.57 -10.75
N THR A 78 -3.76 -16.79 -11.13
CA THR A 78 -4.59 -16.07 -10.15
C THR A 78 -5.35 -17.01 -9.22
N THR A 79 -5.64 -18.23 -9.70
CA THR A 79 -6.31 -19.31 -8.97
C THR A 79 -5.40 -20.04 -8.00
N ASP A 80 -4.06 -19.88 -8.11
CA ASP A 80 -3.11 -20.54 -7.22
C ASP A 80 -3.44 -20.20 -5.76
N ASN A 81 -3.56 -21.25 -4.95
CA ASN A 81 -3.76 -21.10 -3.52
C ASN A 81 -2.44 -20.71 -2.81
N THR A 82 -2.53 -20.38 -1.53
CA THR A 82 -1.37 -19.91 -0.77
C THR A 82 -0.24 -20.96 -0.68
N THR A 83 -0.56 -22.25 -0.67
CA THR A 83 0.43 -23.34 -0.63
C THR A 83 1.19 -23.41 -1.95
N GLU A 84 0.49 -23.32 -3.07
CA GLU A 84 1.10 -23.29 -4.41
C GLU A 84 2.00 -22.08 -4.59
N ILE A 85 1.57 -20.89 -4.14
CA ILE A 85 2.41 -19.69 -4.14
C ILE A 85 3.66 -19.87 -3.25
N ALA A 86 3.54 -20.52 -2.09
CA ALA A 86 4.68 -20.81 -1.24
C ALA A 86 5.66 -21.78 -1.91
N ASP A 87 5.15 -22.80 -2.58
CA ASP A 87 5.97 -23.75 -3.37
C ASP A 87 6.71 -23.04 -4.51
N VAL A 88 6.03 -22.15 -5.23
CA VAL A 88 6.65 -21.34 -6.27
C VAL A 88 7.75 -20.45 -5.68
N PHE A 89 7.50 -19.81 -4.55
CA PHE A 89 8.48 -19.00 -3.84
C PHE A 89 9.70 -19.81 -3.41
N MET A 90 9.49 -21.02 -2.83
CA MET A 90 10.57 -21.91 -2.41
C MET A 90 11.42 -22.34 -3.62
N LYS A 91 10.78 -22.76 -4.72
CA LYS A 91 11.47 -23.27 -5.93
C LYS A 91 12.18 -22.18 -6.73
N SER A 92 11.66 -20.96 -6.72
CA SER A 92 12.17 -19.88 -7.58
C SER A 92 13.11 -18.92 -6.86
N TYR A 93 12.95 -18.78 -5.54
CA TYR A 93 13.72 -17.82 -4.75
C TYR A 93 14.57 -18.48 -3.67
N VAL A 94 13.93 -19.23 -2.74
CA VAL A 94 14.64 -19.72 -1.54
C VAL A 94 15.75 -20.69 -1.89
N LYS A 95 15.61 -21.51 -2.93
CA LYS A 95 16.65 -22.42 -3.41
C LYS A 95 17.96 -21.71 -3.80
N ASP A 96 17.85 -20.47 -4.33
CA ASP A 96 19.00 -19.74 -4.88
C ASP A 96 19.60 -18.76 -3.84
N HIS A 97 18.76 -18.20 -2.96
CA HIS A 97 19.14 -17.08 -2.10
C HIS A 97 18.94 -17.33 -0.61
N GLY A 98 18.32 -18.46 -0.24
CA GLY A 98 17.92 -18.73 1.14
C GLY A 98 16.69 -17.95 1.57
N VAL A 99 16.39 -17.97 2.85
CA VAL A 99 15.20 -17.31 3.42
C VAL A 99 15.49 -15.82 3.65
N PRO A 100 14.69 -14.89 3.14
CA PRO A 100 14.88 -13.45 3.35
C PRO A 100 14.56 -13.09 4.82
N LYS A 101 15.22 -12.07 5.34
CA LYS A 101 14.90 -11.52 6.68
C LYS A 101 13.60 -10.74 6.67
N THR A 102 13.37 -9.96 5.62
CA THR A 102 12.12 -9.19 5.47
C THR A 102 11.52 -9.34 4.08
N ILE A 103 10.20 -9.42 4.06
CA ILE A 103 9.39 -9.40 2.84
C ILE A 103 8.48 -8.17 2.92
N VAL A 104 8.53 -7.32 1.91
CA VAL A 104 7.61 -6.18 1.74
C VAL A 104 6.64 -6.54 0.63
N SER A 105 5.34 -6.44 0.87
CA SER A 105 4.32 -6.66 -0.16
C SER A 105 3.16 -5.69 0.01
N ASP A 106 2.32 -5.64 -0.99
CA ASP A 106 1.01 -5.02 -0.88
C ASP A 106 0.07 -5.86 0.02
N ARG A 107 -1.20 -5.45 0.08
CA ARG A 107 -2.24 -6.16 0.83
C ARG A 107 -3.08 -7.08 -0.04
N ASP A 108 -2.49 -7.68 -1.05
CA ASP A 108 -3.18 -8.74 -1.80
C ASP A 108 -3.65 -9.84 -0.83
N THR A 109 -4.80 -10.44 -1.15
CA THR A 109 -5.42 -11.49 -0.32
C THR A 109 -4.52 -12.69 -0.10
N LYS A 110 -3.66 -13.01 -1.07
CA LYS A 110 -2.68 -14.10 -1.00
C LYS A 110 -1.65 -13.82 0.10
N PHE A 111 -1.14 -12.59 0.19
CA PHE A 111 -0.15 -12.18 1.20
C PHE A 111 -0.76 -11.90 2.58
N THR A 112 -2.04 -11.54 2.65
CA THR A 112 -2.74 -11.30 3.92
C THR A 112 -3.34 -12.56 4.53
N SER A 113 -3.32 -13.69 3.83
CA SER A 113 -3.84 -14.96 4.32
C SER A 113 -3.10 -15.44 5.58
N LYS A 114 -3.83 -16.06 6.50
CA LYS A 114 -3.24 -16.63 7.73
C LYS A 114 -2.18 -17.70 7.42
N LEU A 115 -2.41 -18.47 6.35
CA LEU A 115 -1.48 -19.51 5.92
C LEU A 115 -0.14 -18.92 5.45
N TRP A 116 -0.18 -17.86 4.61
CA TRP A 116 1.04 -17.16 4.18
C TRP A 116 1.81 -16.58 5.37
N GLN A 117 1.11 -15.90 6.27
CA GLN A 117 1.73 -15.35 7.48
C GLN A 117 2.36 -16.44 8.36
N SER A 118 1.71 -17.60 8.49
CA SER A 118 2.26 -18.76 9.20
C SER A 118 3.51 -19.29 8.51
N ILE A 119 3.51 -19.43 7.19
CA ILE A 119 4.68 -19.89 6.42
C ILE A 119 5.85 -18.94 6.61
N VAL A 120 5.64 -17.64 6.41
CA VAL A 120 6.68 -16.62 6.55
C VAL A 120 7.23 -16.56 7.98
N SER A 121 6.36 -16.67 8.99
CA SER A 121 6.78 -16.69 10.40
C SER A 121 7.56 -17.96 10.75
N THR A 122 7.15 -19.13 10.23
CA THR A 122 7.88 -20.42 10.42
C THR A 122 9.25 -20.37 9.78
N LEU A 123 9.38 -19.69 8.64
CA LEU A 123 10.67 -19.44 8.00
C LEU A 123 11.54 -18.41 8.76
N GLY A 124 11.01 -17.76 9.80
CA GLY A 124 11.73 -16.74 10.58
C GLY A 124 11.83 -15.38 9.89
N SER A 125 11.06 -15.15 8.82
CA SER A 125 11.03 -13.89 8.09
C SER A 125 10.04 -12.91 8.70
N LYS A 126 10.34 -11.60 8.62
CA LYS A 126 9.42 -10.53 9.00
C LYS A 126 8.64 -10.06 7.78
N HIS A 127 7.32 -10.13 7.83
CA HIS A 127 6.45 -9.63 6.77
C HIS A 127 6.00 -8.19 7.06
N ASN A 128 6.36 -7.26 6.20
CA ASN A 128 5.98 -5.86 6.26
C ASN A 128 4.95 -5.55 5.18
N LEU A 129 3.67 -5.51 5.57
CA LEU A 129 2.60 -5.12 4.66
C LEU A 129 2.61 -3.61 4.45
N SER A 130 2.46 -3.15 3.21
CA SER A 130 2.26 -1.74 2.89
C SER A 130 1.04 -1.20 3.62
N SER A 131 1.03 0.10 3.96
CA SER A 131 -0.14 0.70 4.60
C SER A 131 -1.34 0.71 3.66
N ALA A 132 -2.54 0.41 4.20
CA ALA A 132 -3.77 0.41 3.43
C ALA A 132 -3.95 1.75 2.68
N PHE A 133 -4.33 1.68 1.41
CA PHE A 133 -4.61 2.82 0.53
C PHE A 133 -3.41 3.73 0.21
N ARG A 134 -2.16 3.23 0.38
CA ARG A 134 -0.96 3.97 0.01
C ARG A 134 0.12 3.05 -0.56
N PRO A 135 0.14 2.87 -1.89
CA PRO A 135 1.07 1.96 -2.60
C PRO A 135 2.53 2.44 -2.61
N GLN A 136 2.81 3.67 -2.16
CA GLN A 136 4.14 4.28 -2.25
C GLN A 136 5.25 3.56 -1.46
N THR A 137 4.89 2.66 -0.55
CA THR A 137 5.84 1.78 0.15
C THR A 137 6.43 0.73 -0.80
N ASP A 138 5.69 0.42 -1.88
CA ASP A 138 6.07 -0.55 -2.92
C ASP A 138 6.34 0.07 -4.30
N GLY A 139 6.62 1.35 -4.36
CA GLY A 139 6.91 2.07 -5.62
C GLY A 139 8.10 1.51 -6.43
N GLN A 140 8.89 0.61 -5.82
CA GLN A 140 9.93 -0.14 -6.51
C GLN A 140 9.30 -1.21 -7.41
N THR A 141 8.38 -1.99 -6.88
CA THR A 141 7.71 -3.07 -7.59
C THR A 141 6.77 -2.52 -8.67
N GLU A 142 6.10 -1.38 -8.41
CA GLU A 142 5.29 -0.69 -9.43
C GLU A 142 6.11 -0.31 -10.68
N ARG A 143 7.35 0.18 -10.50
CA ARG A 143 8.24 0.48 -11.63
C ARG A 143 8.67 -0.76 -12.38
N THR A 144 8.94 -1.85 -11.67
CA THR A 144 9.28 -3.15 -12.25
C THR A 144 8.10 -3.70 -13.05
N ASN A 145 6.88 -3.63 -12.50
CA ASN A 145 5.67 -4.06 -13.19
C ASN A 145 5.40 -3.26 -14.47
N ARG A 146 5.66 -1.95 -14.44
CA ARG A 146 5.59 -1.12 -15.65
C ARG A 146 6.59 -1.58 -16.70
N PHE A 147 7.84 -1.86 -16.32
CA PHE A 147 8.86 -2.36 -17.24
C PHE A 147 8.42 -3.69 -17.88
N ILE A 148 7.92 -4.64 -17.08
CA ILE A 148 7.42 -5.92 -17.58
C ILE A 148 6.32 -5.69 -18.63
N GLY A 149 5.34 -4.84 -18.32
CA GLY A 149 4.26 -4.53 -19.24
C GLY A 149 4.74 -3.88 -20.54
N ASP A 150 5.71 -2.97 -20.45
CA ASP A 150 6.27 -2.30 -21.62
C ASP A 150 7.10 -3.26 -22.48
N TYR A 151 7.87 -4.15 -21.87
CA TYR A 151 8.67 -5.16 -22.56
C TYR A 151 7.78 -6.19 -23.28
N LEU A 152 6.82 -6.76 -22.55
CA LEU A 152 5.94 -7.79 -23.09
C LEU A 152 5.10 -7.28 -24.27
N ARG A 153 4.62 -6.02 -24.23
CA ARG A 153 3.89 -5.42 -25.36
C ARG A 153 4.69 -5.39 -26.67
N GLY A 154 6.02 -5.36 -26.57
CA GLY A 154 6.88 -5.33 -27.75
C GLY A 154 7.18 -6.69 -28.36
N VAL A 155 6.94 -7.80 -27.63
CA VAL A 155 7.42 -9.14 -28.03
C VAL A 155 6.32 -10.19 -28.15
N VAL A 156 5.17 -10.02 -27.47
CA VAL A 156 4.07 -10.99 -27.48
C VAL A 156 3.35 -11.01 -28.82
N ASN A 157 2.82 -12.20 -29.17
CA ASN A 157 2.02 -12.37 -30.37
C ASN A 157 0.65 -11.64 -30.27
N PRO A 158 -0.07 -11.45 -31.38
CA PRO A 158 -1.40 -10.78 -31.35
C PRO A 158 -2.44 -11.51 -30.49
N ALA A 159 -2.32 -12.84 -30.29
CA ALA A 159 -3.22 -13.62 -29.42
C ALA A 159 -2.85 -13.46 -27.93
N GLN A 160 -1.70 -12.90 -27.63
CA GLN A 160 -1.19 -12.61 -26.27
C GLN A 160 -1.15 -13.85 -25.36
N ASN A 161 -0.93 -15.03 -25.90
CA ASN A 161 -0.92 -16.30 -25.17
C ASN A 161 0.46 -16.93 -25.00
N ASP A 162 1.54 -16.23 -25.40
CA ASP A 162 2.93 -16.67 -25.34
C ASP A 162 3.81 -15.84 -24.41
N TRP A 163 3.22 -14.91 -23.65
CA TRP A 163 3.94 -13.95 -22.82
C TRP A 163 4.82 -14.61 -21.75
N ASP A 164 4.41 -15.74 -21.18
CA ASP A 164 5.15 -16.46 -20.15
C ASP A 164 6.47 -17.05 -20.67
N GLY A 165 6.52 -17.38 -21.96
CA GLY A 165 7.73 -17.80 -22.64
C GLY A 165 8.81 -16.71 -22.76
N TYR A 166 8.44 -15.42 -22.67
CA TYR A 166 9.38 -14.28 -22.75
C TYR A 166 9.83 -13.74 -21.40
N LEU A 167 9.31 -14.24 -20.26
CA LEU A 167 9.64 -13.72 -18.95
C LEU A 167 11.13 -13.79 -18.61
N HIS A 168 11.81 -14.86 -19.00
CA HIS A 168 13.25 -15.00 -18.78
C HIS A 168 14.06 -13.94 -19.57
N LEU A 169 13.63 -13.57 -20.78
CA LEU A 169 14.26 -12.49 -21.54
C LEU A 169 13.96 -11.12 -20.95
N ALA A 170 12.72 -10.90 -20.49
CA ALA A 170 12.35 -9.69 -19.76
C ALA A 170 13.17 -9.52 -18.48
N GLU A 171 13.38 -10.61 -17.73
CA GLU A 171 14.20 -10.63 -16.52
C GLU A 171 15.66 -10.25 -16.82
N ILE A 172 16.25 -10.83 -17.87
CA ILE A 172 17.61 -10.49 -18.31
C ILE A 172 17.68 -9.03 -18.73
N ALA A 173 16.76 -8.55 -19.56
CA ALA A 173 16.74 -7.17 -20.05
C ALA A 173 16.60 -6.16 -18.90
N TYR A 174 15.75 -6.46 -17.89
CA TYR A 174 15.62 -5.64 -16.69
C TYR A 174 16.92 -5.60 -15.88
N ASN A 175 17.50 -6.77 -15.61
CA ASN A 175 18.66 -6.91 -14.73
C ASN A 175 19.97 -6.41 -15.35
N ARG A 176 20.05 -6.29 -16.68
CA ARG A 176 21.21 -5.70 -17.41
C ARG A 176 21.17 -4.19 -17.47
N ARG A 177 19.98 -3.59 -17.42
CA ARG A 177 19.81 -2.14 -17.57
C ARG A 177 20.30 -1.41 -16.32
N VAL A 178 21.01 -0.27 -16.51
CA VAL A 178 21.38 0.61 -15.40
C VAL A 178 20.11 1.10 -14.68
N HIS A 179 20.02 0.81 -13.40
CA HIS A 179 18.90 1.21 -12.55
C HIS A 179 19.21 2.57 -11.90
N SER A 180 18.35 3.56 -12.13
CA SER A 180 18.54 4.96 -11.70
C SER A 180 18.74 5.17 -10.20
N THR A 181 18.28 4.24 -9.36
CA THR A 181 18.40 4.34 -7.90
C THR A 181 19.78 3.92 -7.41
N ILE A 182 20.42 2.95 -8.05
CA ILE A 182 21.71 2.40 -7.62
C ILE A 182 22.86 2.79 -8.54
N GLY A 183 22.59 3.46 -9.66
CA GLY A 183 23.61 3.95 -10.59
C GLY A 183 24.35 2.89 -11.40
N MET A 184 23.97 1.60 -11.25
CA MET A 184 24.55 0.46 -11.93
C MET A 184 23.48 -0.55 -12.33
N SER A 185 23.82 -1.60 -13.06
CA SER A 185 22.87 -2.66 -13.39
C SER A 185 22.60 -3.55 -12.16
N PRO A 186 21.39 -4.11 -12.01
CA PRO A 186 21.08 -5.09 -10.98
C PRO A 186 22.00 -6.31 -10.98
N PHE A 187 22.41 -6.80 -12.15
CA PHE A 187 23.39 -7.87 -12.24
C PHE A 187 24.75 -7.46 -11.67
N GLU A 188 25.26 -6.29 -12.02
CA GLU A 188 26.52 -5.78 -11.49
C GLU A 188 26.46 -5.58 -9.97
N ALA A 189 25.36 -5.02 -9.44
CA ALA A 189 25.16 -4.85 -8.01
C ALA A 189 25.10 -6.19 -7.25
N ASP A 190 24.51 -7.23 -7.86
CA ASP A 190 24.32 -8.54 -7.22
C ASP A 190 25.51 -9.50 -7.43
N LEU A 191 25.95 -9.65 -8.69
CA LEU A 191 26.99 -10.61 -9.07
C LEU A 191 28.39 -10.00 -9.10
N GLY A 192 28.49 -8.66 -9.24
CA GLY A 192 29.73 -7.94 -9.45
C GLY A 192 30.17 -7.87 -10.92
N TYR A 193 29.39 -8.47 -11.80
CA TYR A 193 29.58 -8.43 -13.24
C TYR A 193 28.23 -8.52 -13.95
N VAL A 194 28.21 -8.11 -15.21
CA VAL A 194 27.05 -8.33 -16.08
C VAL A 194 27.28 -9.66 -16.83
N PRO A 195 26.34 -10.63 -16.73
CA PRO A 195 26.47 -11.89 -17.46
C PRO A 195 26.58 -11.67 -18.98
N TYR A 196 27.52 -12.33 -19.61
CA TYR A 196 27.69 -12.29 -21.05
C TYR A 196 26.54 -12.98 -21.76
N MET A 197 26.08 -12.36 -22.85
CA MET A 197 25.07 -12.92 -23.75
C MET A 197 25.75 -13.27 -25.09
N PRO A 198 25.11 -14.07 -25.94
CA PRO A 198 25.68 -14.44 -27.24
C PRO A 198 26.17 -13.23 -28.07
N ASP A 199 25.45 -12.12 -28.02
CA ASP A 199 25.80 -10.89 -28.71
C ASP A 199 27.10 -10.23 -28.17
N ASP A 200 27.33 -10.36 -26.84
CA ASP A 200 28.54 -9.81 -26.19
C ASP A 200 29.78 -10.67 -26.54
N VAL A 201 29.60 -12.00 -26.66
CA VAL A 201 30.70 -12.94 -26.99
C VAL A 201 31.26 -12.69 -28.39
N ALA A 202 30.44 -12.22 -29.31
CA ALA A 202 30.85 -11.87 -30.66
C ALA A 202 31.76 -10.63 -30.73
N SER A 203 31.82 -9.83 -29.67
CA SER A 203 32.51 -8.52 -29.65
C SER A 203 33.75 -8.45 -28.74
N ASP A 204 34.10 -9.47 -27.95
CA ASP A 204 35.22 -9.40 -26.99
C ASP A 204 36.28 -10.51 -27.18
N PRO A 205 37.51 -10.14 -27.69
CA PRO A 205 38.64 -11.07 -27.86
C PRO A 205 39.38 -11.45 -26.56
N GLU A 206 39.12 -10.80 -25.40
CA GLU A 206 39.92 -10.94 -24.18
C GLU A 206 39.41 -11.88 -23.11
N PHE A 207 38.66 -12.92 -23.44
CA PHE A 207 38.15 -13.89 -22.47
C PHE A 207 39.21 -14.71 -21.68
N THR A 208 40.50 -14.46 -21.95
CA THR A 208 41.61 -15.33 -21.52
C THR A 208 42.39 -14.88 -20.28
N LYS A 209 42.08 -13.77 -19.60
CA LYS A 209 42.87 -13.22 -18.47
C LYS A 209 42.24 -13.39 -17.07
N LEU A 210 41.69 -14.55 -16.77
CA LEU A 210 40.92 -14.82 -15.55
C LEU A 210 41.74 -15.18 -14.28
N LYS A 211 43.07 -15.03 -14.21
CA LYS A 211 43.88 -15.54 -13.10
C LYS A 211 44.35 -14.57 -12.02
N LYS A 212 44.15 -13.26 -12.12
CA LYS A 212 44.43 -12.31 -11.01
C LYS A 212 43.22 -11.91 -10.18
N ALA A 213 42.09 -12.49 -10.44
CA ALA A 213 40.76 -11.89 -10.16
C ALA A 213 40.10 -12.23 -8.81
N ALA A 214 40.52 -13.20 -8.01
CA ALA A 214 39.72 -13.57 -6.84
C ALA A 214 39.78 -12.53 -5.71
N GLN A 215 40.96 -11.97 -5.39
CA GLN A 215 41.08 -10.92 -4.37
C GLN A 215 40.55 -9.58 -4.85
N GLU A 216 40.84 -9.22 -6.10
CA GLU A 216 40.29 -8.02 -6.74
C GLU A 216 38.76 -8.11 -6.85
N PHE A 217 38.21 -9.31 -7.13
CA PHE A 217 36.79 -9.55 -7.19
C PHE A 217 36.10 -9.34 -5.84
N LEU A 218 36.64 -9.88 -4.73
CA LEU A 218 36.07 -9.69 -3.39
C LEU A 218 36.07 -8.20 -2.97
N LEU A 219 37.19 -7.51 -3.19
CA LEU A 219 37.28 -6.08 -2.89
C LEU A 219 36.31 -5.26 -3.73
N ARG A 220 36.18 -5.61 -5.01
CA ARG A 220 35.22 -5.00 -5.93
C ARG A 220 33.76 -5.24 -5.48
N GLN A 221 33.44 -6.44 -4.99
CA GLN A 221 32.10 -6.78 -4.47
C GLN A 221 31.72 -5.93 -3.27
N GLU A 222 32.63 -5.75 -2.30
CA GLU A 222 32.40 -4.89 -1.13
C GLU A 222 32.23 -3.43 -1.52
N THR A 223 33.07 -2.95 -2.46
CA THR A 223 32.98 -1.59 -2.98
C THR A 223 31.66 -1.34 -3.70
N LEU A 224 31.24 -2.26 -4.58
CA LEU A 224 29.98 -2.14 -5.30
C LEU A 224 28.78 -2.15 -4.35
N LEU A 225 28.82 -2.98 -3.30
CA LEU A 225 27.76 -3.02 -2.29
C LEU A 225 27.65 -1.68 -1.56
N LYS A 226 28.78 -1.09 -1.18
CA LYS A 226 28.81 0.21 -0.53
C LYS A 226 28.30 1.32 -1.44
N VAL A 227 28.77 1.36 -2.67
CA VAL A 227 28.28 2.33 -3.68
C VAL A 227 26.78 2.21 -3.90
N ALA A 228 26.24 0.99 -3.99
CA ALA A 228 24.80 0.78 -4.12
C ALA A 228 24.03 1.31 -2.90
N GLN A 229 24.53 1.11 -1.68
CA GLN A 229 23.93 1.64 -0.46
C GLN A 229 23.96 3.18 -0.43
N ASP A 230 25.08 3.79 -0.78
CA ASP A 230 25.25 5.25 -0.83
C ASP A 230 24.31 5.87 -1.88
N CYS A 231 24.25 5.31 -3.08
CA CYS A 231 23.32 5.75 -4.12
C CYS A 231 21.85 5.60 -3.70
N MET A 232 21.50 4.54 -2.97
CA MET A 232 20.16 4.36 -2.43
C MET A 232 19.83 5.42 -1.38
N SER A 233 20.77 5.74 -0.48
CA SER A 233 20.59 6.79 0.53
C SER A 233 20.30 8.13 -0.14
N GLU A 234 21.11 8.51 -1.11
CA GLU A 234 20.93 9.75 -1.89
C GLU A 234 19.59 9.77 -2.65
N ALA A 235 19.22 8.64 -3.26
CA ALA A 235 17.93 8.53 -3.96
C ALA A 235 16.74 8.64 -2.99
N GLN A 236 16.84 8.08 -1.78
CA GLN A 236 15.81 8.22 -0.75
C GLN A 236 15.70 9.66 -0.26
N GLU A 237 16.82 10.36 -0.03
CA GLU A 237 16.83 11.76 0.37
C GLU A 237 16.20 12.65 -0.70
N ARG A 238 16.57 12.48 -1.97
CA ARG A 238 15.94 13.18 -3.10
C ARG A 238 14.45 12.89 -3.17
N MET A 239 14.04 11.63 -3.08
CA MET A 239 12.63 11.25 -3.10
C MET A 239 11.87 11.90 -1.94
N LYS A 240 12.45 11.86 -0.73
CA LYS A 240 11.87 12.49 0.47
C LYS A 240 11.72 14.00 0.28
N TYR A 241 12.76 14.69 -0.20
CA TYR A 241 12.73 16.13 -0.44
C TYR A 241 11.60 16.54 -1.39
N TYR A 242 11.51 15.90 -2.57
CA TYR A 242 10.46 16.24 -3.54
C TYR A 242 9.06 15.85 -3.07
N TYR A 243 8.94 14.76 -2.35
CA TYR A 243 7.67 14.31 -1.80
C TYR A 243 7.18 15.24 -0.69
N ASP A 244 8.04 15.60 0.25
CA ASP A 244 7.70 16.41 1.42
C ASP A 244 7.49 17.88 1.06
N LYS A 245 8.16 18.39 0.00
CA LYS A 245 8.00 19.76 -0.51
C LYS A 245 6.54 20.17 -0.72
N ASN A 246 5.71 19.22 -1.14
CA ASN A 246 4.29 19.44 -1.41
C ASN A 246 3.37 18.82 -0.35
N ARG A 247 3.88 18.56 0.88
CA ARG A 247 3.10 17.96 1.96
C ARG A 247 3.21 18.75 3.26
N LEU A 248 2.28 18.47 4.16
CA LEU A 248 2.24 19.05 5.49
C LEU A 248 2.41 17.95 6.53
N GLY A 249 3.18 18.21 7.58
CA GLY A 249 3.17 17.40 8.79
C GLY A 249 1.80 17.51 9.46
N GLN A 250 1.18 16.38 9.80
CA GLN A 250 -0.07 16.36 10.55
C GLN A 250 -0.03 15.21 11.55
N ASN A 251 -0.16 15.55 12.83
CA ASN A 251 -0.24 14.60 13.91
C ASN A 251 -1.60 14.68 14.59
N PHE A 252 -2.06 13.52 15.07
CA PHE A 252 -3.24 13.39 15.93
C PHE A 252 -2.84 12.72 17.22
N GLU A 253 -3.55 13.06 18.29
CA GLU A 253 -3.44 12.40 19.58
C GLU A 253 -4.57 11.37 19.75
N VAL A 254 -4.42 10.48 20.74
CA VAL A 254 -5.46 9.52 21.11
C VAL A 254 -6.68 10.29 21.61
N ASN A 255 -7.87 9.89 21.17
CA ASN A 255 -9.18 10.54 21.37
C ASN A 255 -9.44 11.78 20.49
N ASP A 256 -8.51 12.21 19.64
CA ASP A 256 -8.84 13.22 18.65
C ASP A 256 -9.94 12.72 17.71
N MET A 257 -10.91 13.60 17.41
CA MET A 257 -11.97 13.28 16.48
C MET A 257 -11.56 13.65 15.06
N VAL A 258 -11.66 12.67 14.16
CA VAL A 258 -11.26 12.83 12.75
C VAL A 258 -12.37 12.37 11.80
N ILE A 259 -12.40 12.95 10.61
CA ILE A 259 -13.23 12.50 9.49
C ILE A 259 -12.35 11.85 8.42
N LEU A 260 -12.85 10.76 7.85
CA LEU A 260 -12.14 9.89 6.91
C LEU A 260 -12.59 10.18 5.47
N ASP A 261 -11.65 10.34 4.54
CA ASP A 261 -11.94 10.50 3.11
C ASP A 261 -12.59 9.23 2.53
N GLY A 262 -13.82 9.37 2.07
CA GLY A 262 -14.64 8.28 1.54
C GLY A 262 -14.44 7.99 0.04
N LYS A 263 -13.55 8.72 -0.66
CA LYS A 263 -13.43 8.66 -2.13
C LYS A 263 -13.21 7.24 -2.68
N ASN A 264 -12.37 6.45 -2.02
CA ASN A 264 -11.99 5.09 -2.45
C ASN A 264 -12.62 3.99 -1.57
N LEU A 265 -13.55 4.35 -0.68
CA LEU A 265 -14.19 3.41 0.21
C LEU A 265 -15.55 2.97 -0.33
N ASP A 266 -15.92 1.72 -0.08
CA ASP A 266 -17.30 1.27 -0.32
C ASP A 266 -18.15 1.59 0.91
N ILE A 267 -18.90 2.69 0.82
CA ILE A 267 -19.77 3.20 1.90
C ILE A 267 -21.26 2.91 1.64
N ARG A 268 -21.58 2.18 0.57
CA ARG A 268 -22.98 1.90 0.16
C ARG A 268 -23.80 1.20 1.23
N HIS A 269 -23.17 0.32 2.01
CA HIS A 269 -23.82 -0.45 3.07
C HIS A 269 -24.20 0.36 4.32
N LYS A 270 -23.96 1.66 4.35
CA LYS A 270 -24.37 2.57 5.43
C LYS A 270 -25.57 3.46 5.10
N GLY A 271 -26.37 3.07 4.12
CA GLY A 271 -27.50 3.91 3.69
C GLY A 271 -27.07 5.22 3.00
N TYR A 272 -25.77 5.41 2.76
CA TYR A 272 -25.27 6.51 1.97
C TYR A 272 -25.24 6.10 0.51
N ALA A 273 -26.19 6.60 -0.22
CA ALA A 273 -26.08 6.82 -1.63
C ALA A 273 -26.20 5.61 -2.57
N GLN A 274 -27.19 5.71 -3.35
CA GLN A 274 -27.28 5.06 -4.65
C GLN A 274 -26.17 5.53 -5.62
N SER A 275 -25.58 6.72 -5.43
CA SER A 275 -24.51 7.27 -6.24
C SER A 275 -23.34 7.82 -5.42
N LYS A 276 -22.10 7.32 -5.66
CA LYS A 276 -20.87 7.85 -5.05
C LYS A 276 -20.63 9.34 -5.35
N LYS A 277 -21.17 9.87 -6.46
CA LYS A 277 -20.99 11.28 -6.85
C LYS A 277 -21.70 12.25 -5.91
N LEU A 278 -22.80 11.84 -5.29
CA LEU A 278 -23.59 12.66 -4.38
C LEU A 278 -23.36 12.33 -2.90
N ALA A 279 -22.60 11.27 -2.60
CA ALA A 279 -22.24 10.90 -1.24
C ALA A 279 -21.34 11.96 -0.57
N PRO A 280 -21.41 12.14 0.76
CA PRO A 280 -20.48 12.98 1.50
C PRO A 280 -19.05 12.54 1.23
N ARG A 281 -18.15 13.51 0.98
CA ARG A 281 -16.75 13.24 0.68
C ARG A 281 -16.00 12.65 1.89
N TYR A 282 -16.35 13.06 3.07
CA TYR A 282 -15.78 12.57 4.32
C TYR A 282 -16.84 11.92 5.19
N ILE A 283 -16.49 10.78 5.79
CA ILE A 283 -17.32 10.05 6.73
C ILE A 283 -16.78 10.16 8.15
N GLY A 284 -17.60 9.96 9.15
CA GLY A 284 -17.27 10.10 10.57
C GLY A 284 -18.11 11.19 11.22
N PRO A 285 -17.74 11.78 12.36
CA PRO A 285 -16.40 11.69 12.98
C PRO A 285 -16.10 10.35 13.64
N PHE A 286 -14.81 9.97 13.68
CA PHE A 286 -14.32 8.78 14.38
C PHE A 286 -13.23 9.19 15.37
N PRO A 287 -13.16 8.58 16.58
CA PRO A 287 -12.07 8.80 17.51
C PRO A 287 -10.82 8.07 17.06
N VAL A 288 -9.65 8.67 17.26
CA VAL A 288 -8.35 8.03 17.14
C VAL A 288 -8.12 7.17 18.37
N LEU A 289 -7.99 5.84 18.19
CA LEU A 289 -7.76 4.88 19.28
C LEU A 289 -6.28 4.72 19.58
N LYS A 290 -5.44 4.66 18.54
CA LYS A 290 -4.02 4.40 18.69
C LYS A 290 -3.22 5.00 17.53
N LYS A 291 -2.02 5.49 17.84
CA LYS A 291 -1.01 5.82 16.82
C LYS A 291 -0.19 4.58 16.51
N VAL A 292 -0.31 4.07 15.28
CA VAL A 292 0.37 2.84 14.83
C VAL A 292 1.76 3.13 14.28
N SER A 293 1.91 4.25 13.56
CA SER A 293 3.20 4.76 13.07
C SER A 293 3.21 6.29 13.04
N LYS A 294 4.30 6.91 12.57
CA LYS A 294 4.38 8.39 12.49
C LYS A 294 3.18 9.01 11.77
N ASP A 295 2.70 8.35 10.71
CA ASP A 295 1.64 8.89 9.84
C ASP A 295 0.43 7.96 9.71
N SER A 296 0.29 6.92 10.56
CA SER A 296 -0.82 5.98 10.52
C SER A 296 -1.51 5.85 11.88
N TYR A 297 -2.84 5.89 11.85
CA TYR A 297 -3.69 5.93 13.03
C TYR A 297 -4.80 4.87 12.95
N GLU A 298 -5.04 4.20 14.06
CA GLU A 298 -6.17 3.30 14.24
C GLU A 298 -7.40 4.09 14.69
N LEU A 299 -8.51 3.92 13.99
CA LEU A 299 -9.76 4.63 14.24
C LEU A 299 -10.80 3.72 14.88
N GLY A 300 -11.59 4.28 15.79
CA GLY A 300 -12.78 3.66 16.36
C GLY A 300 -13.94 3.65 15.37
N LEU A 301 -13.92 2.71 14.42
CA LEU A 301 -14.96 2.58 13.42
C LEU A 301 -16.24 1.99 14.03
N SER A 302 -17.41 2.43 13.55
CA SER A 302 -18.68 1.84 13.96
C SER A 302 -18.82 0.40 13.43
N LYS A 303 -19.46 -0.48 14.22
CA LYS A 303 -19.61 -1.94 13.97
C LYS A 303 -20.11 -2.36 12.58
N GLY A 304 -20.75 -1.47 11.82
CA GLY A 304 -21.23 -1.75 10.46
C GLY A 304 -20.25 -1.43 9.33
N LEU A 305 -19.06 -0.88 9.60
CA LEU A 305 -18.04 -0.59 8.58
C LEU A 305 -17.06 -1.74 8.50
N LYS A 306 -17.13 -2.53 7.42
CA LYS A 306 -16.17 -3.60 7.11
C LYS A 306 -14.91 -3.02 6.48
N LEU A 307 -14.20 -2.13 7.18
CA LEU A 307 -12.96 -1.50 6.75
C LEU A 307 -11.82 -1.84 7.70
N HIS A 308 -10.61 -1.90 7.18
CA HIS A 308 -9.43 -2.01 8.03
C HIS A 308 -9.29 -0.73 8.89
N PRO A 309 -9.16 -0.82 10.21
CA PRO A 309 -9.25 0.34 11.11
C PRO A 309 -8.05 1.30 11.03
N VAL A 310 -6.94 0.90 10.40
CA VAL A 310 -5.72 1.71 10.32
C VAL A 310 -5.67 2.51 9.03
N PHE A 311 -5.57 3.83 9.16
CA PHE A 311 -5.53 4.77 8.03
C PHE A 311 -4.35 5.71 8.12
N HIS A 312 -3.83 6.07 6.95
CA HIS A 312 -2.78 7.06 6.83
C HIS A 312 -3.34 8.48 7.02
N THR A 313 -2.55 9.37 7.61
CA THR A 313 -2.94 10.76 7.93
C THR A 313 -3.45 11.55 6.71
N SER A 314 -3.02 11.19 5.48
CA SER A 314 -3.50 11.86 4.26
C SER A 314 -5.00 11.68 4.01
N LEU A 315 -5.58 10.59 4.51
CA LEU A 315 -7.01 10.29 4.42
C LEU A 315 -7.81 10.91 5.56
N LEU A 316 -7.13 11.43 6.57
CA LEU A 316 -7.75 11.95 7.78
C LEU A 316 -7.78 13.48 7.75
N LYS A 317 -8.88 14.03 8.26
CA LYS A 317 -9.05 15.48 8.44
C LYS A 317 -9.55 15.71 9.87
N PRO A 318 -8.99 16.71 10.61
CA PRO A 318 -9.44 16.98 11.95
C PRO A 318 -10.92 17.42 11.93
N TYR A 319 -11.72 16.85 12.83
CA TYR A 319 -13.11 17.25 13.05
C TYR A 319 -13.15 18.30 14.13
N ARG A 320 -13.85 19.41 13.86
CA ARG A 320 -14.00 20.53 14.80
C ARG A 320 -15.46 20.65 15.20
N LYS A 321 -15.77 20.32 16.45
CA LYS A 321 -17.11 20.48 17.04
C LYS A 321 -17.22 21.83 17.76
N ASP A 322 -18.31 22.52 17.58
CA ASP A 322 -18.69 23.67 18.43
C ASP A 322 -19.79 23.22 19.39
N PRO A 323 -19.50 23.11 20.71
CA PRO A 323 -20.48 22.64 21.67
C PRO A 323 -21.70 23.53 21.81
N LYS A 324 -21.58 24.79 21.41
CA LYS A 324 -22.67 25.78 21.48
C LYS A 324 -23.58 25.78 20.24
N ARG A 325 -23.25 24.97 19.23
CA ARG A 325 -24.00 24.90 17.98
C ARG A 325 -24.74 23.58 17.83
N ARG A 326 -26.06 23.65 17.65
CA ARG A 326 -26.81 22.48 17.14
C ARG A 326 -26.33 22.13 15.73
N GLN A 327 -25.82 20.93 15.54
CA GLN A 327 -25.45 20.42 14.21
C GLN A 327 -26.72 19.91 13.54
N GLN A 328 -27.04 20.39 12.35
CA GLN A 328 -28.07 19.75 11.52
C GLN A 328 -27.45 18.48 10.94
N VAL A 329 -27.87 17.33 11.46
CA VAL A 329 -27.49 16.03 10.91
C VAL A 329 -28.49 15.71 9.81
N ASN A 330 -27.99 15.43 8.60
CA ASN A 330 -28.84 14.99 7.52
C ASN A 330 -29.46 13.65 7.88
N LYS A 331 -30.75 13.53 7.59
CA LYS A 331 -31.45 12.24 7.63
C LYS A 331 -30.73 11.24 6.75
N VAL A 332 -30.67 10.00 7.19
CA VAL A 332 -30.05 8.87 6.47
C VAL A 332 -31.16 8.13 5.76
N VAL A 333 -30.98 7.82 4.51
CA VAL A 333 -31.90 6.92 3.79
C VAL A 333 -31.50 5.48 4.15
N LEU A 334 -32.41 4.75 4.75
CA LEU A 334 -32.24 3.33 5.08
C LEU A 334 -32.30 2.46 3.82
N ALA A 335 -31.88 1.19 3.95
CA ALA A 335 -31.84 0.26 2.81
C ALA A 335 -33.23 0.02 2.16
N ASP A 336 -34.31 0.26 2.91
CA ASP A 336 -35.70 0.19 2.46
C ASP A 336 -36.23 1.48 1.82
N GLY A 337 -35.39 2.51 1.70
CA GLY A 337 -35.74 3.81 1.13
C GLY A 337 -36.40 4.78 2.12
N THR A 338 -36.60 4.41 3.38
CA THR A 338 -37.14 5.29 4.41
C THR A 338 -36.10 6.25 4.96
N GLU A 339 -36.51 7.46 5.36
CA GLU A 339 -35.62 8.41 6.03
C GLU A 339 -35.49 8.04 7.51
N GLY A 340 -34.25 7.85 7.96
CA GLY A 340 -33.89 7.61 9.36
C GLY A 340 -33.00 8.69 9.92
N GLN A 341 -32.90 8.77 11.24
CA GLN A 341 -31.90 9.59 11.95
C GLN A 341 -30.81 8.68 12.53
N LEU A 342 -29.58 9.22 12.63
CA LEU A 342 -28.47 8.50 13.24
C LEU A 342 -28.60 8.57 14.77
N VAL A 343 -28.42 7.42 15.42
CA VAL A 343 -28.42 7.29 16.87
C VAL A 343 -27.02 7.62 17.41
N GLU A 344 -26.91 8.55 18.35
CA GLU A 344 -25.68 8.84 19.09
C GLU A 344 -25.48 7.80 20.20
N ALA A 345 -26.52 7.60 21.02
CA ALA A 345 -26.50 6.63 22.09
C ALA A 345 -27.91 6.20 22.48
N VAL A 346 -28.01 5.02 23.08
CA VAL A 346 -29.20 4.58 23.84
C VAL A 346 -28.96 4.91 25.31
N ILE A 347 -29.67 5.91 25.84
CA ILE A 347 -29.46 6.44 27.19
C ILE A 347 -30.43 5.89 28.23
N GLY A 348 -31.40 5.10 27.79
CA GLY A 348 -32.35 4.47 28.73
C GLY A 348 -33.15 3.34 28.11
N HIS A 349 -33.69 2.46 28.94
CA HIS A 349 -34.62 1.45 28.48
C HIS A 349 -35.78 1.34 29.49
N ARG A 350 -36.97 1.00 29.00
CA ARG A 350 -38.15 0.72 29.82
C ARG A 350 -39.04 -0.34 29.17
N LYS A 351 -39.90 -0.97 29.93
CA LYS A 351 -41.01 -1.77 29.39
C LYS A 351 -42.28 -0.93 29.40
N TYR A 352 -42.90 -0.74 28.23
CA TYR A 352 -44.15 -0.06 28.08
C TYR A 352 -45.13 -0.96 27.32
N LYS A 353 -46.31 -1.23 27.91
CA LYS A 353 -47.33 -2.16 27.38
C LYS A 353 -46.76 -3.53 26.98
N GLY A 354 -45.84 -4.06 27.80
CA GLY A 354 -45.20 -5.37 27.56
C GLY A 354 -44.06 -5.41 26.53
N GLN A 355 -43.85 -4.34 25.79
CA GLN A 355 -42.75 -4.25 24.83
C GLN A 355 -41.58 -3.41 25.36
N PRO A 356 -40.30 -3.79 25.05
CA PRO A 356 -39.15 -2.99 25.40
C PRO A 356 -39.12 -1.71 24.56
N GLN A 357 -38.95 -0.56 25.21
CA GLN A 357 -38.68 0.74 24.58
C GLN A 357 -37.35 1.24 25.02
N TYR A 358 -36.63 1.92 24.09
CA TYR A 358 -35.32 2.50 24.32
C TYR A 358 -35.41 4.02 24.20
N LYS A 359 -34.79 4.75 25.14
CA LYS A 359 -34.60 6.20 25.02
C LYS A 359 -33.40 6.47 24.14
N ILE A 360 -33.64 7.07 22.98
CA ILE A 360 -32.65 7.27 21.95
C ILE A 360 -32.21 8.74 21.96
N TRP A 361 -30.89 8.92 22.11
CA TRP A 361 -30.26 10.20 21.85
C TRP A 361 -29.82 10.24 20.41
N TRP A 362 -30.37 11.18 19.66
CA TRP A 362 -30.13 11.33 18.24
C TRP A 362 -28.88 12.13 17.98
N LEU A 363 -28.07 11.72 17.02
CA LEU A 363 -26.83 12.39 16.66
C LEU A 363 -27.10 13.85 16.24
N GLY A 364 -26.46 14.79 16.95
CA GLY A 364 -26.63 16.23 16.71
C GLY A 364 -27.74 16.92 17.49
N GLU A 365 -28.46 16.18 18.32
CA GLU A 365 -29.43 16.74 19.30
C GLU A 365 -28.80 16.81 20.70
N THR A 366 -29.45 17.53 21.61
CA THR A 366 -29.03 17.52 23.03
C THR A 366 -29.59 16.28 23.74
N GLU A 367 -28.96 15.86 24.84
CA GLU A 367 -29.43 14.73 25.62
C GLU A 367 -30.89 14.95 26.17
N SER A 368 -31.27 16.23 26.37
CA SER A 368 -32.62 16.63 26.72
C SER A 368 -33.67 16.38 25.64
N ASP A 369 -33.27 16.35 24.39
CA ASP A 369 -34.15 16.13 23.22
C ASP A 369 -34.31 14.63 22.89
N ALA A 370 -33.73 13.73 23.72
CA ALA A 370 -33.81 12.29 23.50
C ALA A 370 -35.22 11.76 23.59
N THR A 371 -35.64 10.97 22.62
CA THR A 371 -37.00 10.42 22.49
C THR A 371 -37.06 8.94 22.88
N TRP A 372 -38.28 8.49 23.32
CA TRP A 372 -38.57 7.09 23.62
C TRP A 372 -39.07 6.33 22.41
#